data_67df8daf7feb62cddd2526a1c3131bc5
#
_entry.id   67df8daf7feb62cddd2526a1c3131bc5
#
_cell.length_a   1.000
_cell.length_b   1.000
_cell.length_c   1.000
_cell.angle_alpha   90.00
_cell.angle_beta   90.00
_cell.angle_gamma   90.00
#
_symmetry.space_group_name_H-M   'P 1'
#
loop_
_entity.id
_entity.type
_entity.pdbx_description
1 polymer ?
#
loop_
_entity_poly.entity_id
_entity_poly.type
_entity_poly.pdbx_seq_one_letter_code
_entity_poly.pdbx_strand_id
1 'polypeptide(L)'
;MSARRITRRSLLVASAGALAGGVLRPRTALALLDGPPSPSITEHWLGTLTPTVATIELASSADLVGVEWQGSAQEYISLRFRGRDGRWSSWVSAGTNGHGPDVRSRTDRQVGEPIWTGGTTSVQIRVAGRVRDAKLHLVDVSGNAAAGRSGRTVAPLALTANLALATPELPAGAGQPPIIARNAWARGMAPPKVAPEYGAVQMAFVHHTENPNGYAAGAVPAMLRAIYVFHRYVNGWNDIGYNFVVDLYGRIFEARAGGIDEPVVGAQAGGYNLFSTGIAVLGTFSSAPISKAARDALEKLLAWKLSLHGVPAQGRVTVKVNPAGASYSRFPAHDRVSLPHIAGHRDGDSTECPGNVLYDELPSIRTGVRRLAPNPIRATLTLAAPAVVPEAQATPESGSAIAPGNSPTSQAQLLSGVIELLDGTPISGAPVQVQARAVSHKGEVVAERTLGETTTNPIGQWELAATSLGPPRAWTWLRALCPGRPGLAAAVSDPLRLAGNVLLSLPAASPPAG
;
A
#
# COMPACT_ATOMS: atom_id res chain seq x y z
N MET A 1 54.25 -0.09 0.86
CA MET A 1 53.38 0.86 1.59
C MET A 1 52.02 0.21 1.75
N SER A 2 51.76 -0.25 2.98
CA SER A 2 50.60 -1.11 3.31
C SER A 2 49.41 -0.26 3.75
N ALA A 3 48.31 -0.33 3.03
CA ALA A 3 47.05 0.33 3.38
C ALA A 3 46.32 -0.50 4.46
N ARG A 4 46.25 0.02 5.67
CA ARG A 4 45.47 -0.58 6.76
C ARG A 4 43.98 -0.37 6.53
N ARG A 5 43.24 -1.43 6.44
CA ARG A 5 41.76 -1.42 6.49
C ARG A 5 41.29 -1.01 7.88
N ILE A 6 40.55 0.09 7.97
CA ILE A 6 39.85 0.50 9.20
C ILE A 6 38.57 -0.33 9.29
N THR A 7 38.47 -1.19 10.28
CA THR A 7 37.27 -1.97 10.57
C THR A 7 36.29 -1.14 11.38
N ARG A 8 34.98 -1.35 11.15
CA ARG A 8 33.83 -0.64 11.81
C ARG A 8 33.84 -0.65 13.35
N ARG A 9 34.79 -1.36 14.00
CA ARG A 9 34.93 -1.38 15.44
C ARG A 9 35.66 -0.18 16.04
N SER A 10 36.39 0.58 15.24
CA SER A 10 37.22 1.70 15.74
C SER A 10 36.49 3.04 15.84
N LEU A 11 35.26 3.16 15.30
CA LEU A 11 34.46 4.41 15.34
C LEU A 11 33.55 4.54 16.57
N LEU A 12 33.40 3.49 17.38
CA LEU A 12 32.53 3.48 18.57
C LEU A 12 33.21 3.91 19.87
N VAL A 13 34.53 4.13 19.87
CA VAL A 13 35.28 4.48 21.08
C VAL A 13 35.56 5.99 21.20
N ALA A 14 35.37 6.78 20.15
CA ALA A 14 35.75 8.20 20.14
C ALA A 14 34.66 9.19 20.56
N SER A 15 33.42 8.75 20.86
CA SER A 15 32.30 9.63 21.24
C SER A 15 31.82 9.48 22.69
N ALA A 16 32.58 8.82 23.56
CA ALA A 16 32.21 8.58 24.96
C ALA A 16 32.84 9.57 25.96
N GLY A 17 33.24 10.74 25.54
CA GLY A 17 33.92 11.71 26.39
C GLY A 17 33.31 13.10 26.39
N ALA A 18 32.07 13.30 26.82
CA ALA A 18 31.56 14.56 27.40
C ALA A 18 30.05 14.43 27.73
N LEU A 19 29.71 13.79 28.84
CA LEU A 19 28.48 14.10 29.60
C LEU A 19 28.72 13.70 31.05
N ALA A 20 28.97 14.69 31.85
CA ALA A 20 29.10 14.55 33.28
C ALA A 20 27.74 14.28 33.93
N GLY A 21 27.66 13.25 34.78
CA GLY A 21 26.70 13.19 35.88
C GLY A 21 25.39 12.49 35.60
N GLY A 22 25.40 11.21 35.24
CA GLY A 22 24.24 10.33 35.34
C GLY A 22 24.64 8.89 35.03
N VAL A 23 24.75 8.06 36.06
CA VAL A 23 25.03 6.63 35.90
C VAL A 23 23.84 5.96 35.27
N LEU A 24 23.77 5.97 33.94
CA LEU A 24 22.86 5.11 33.18
C LEU A 24 23.31 3.66 33.34
N ARG A 25 22.51 2.86 34.03
CA ARG A 25 22.76 1.42 34.18
C ARG A 25 22.90 0.77 32.81
N PRO A 26 23.90 -0.11 32.57
CA PRO A 26 24.15 -0.69 31.23
C PRO A 26 22.97 -1.44 30.60
N ARG A 27 21.96 -1.81 31.38
CA ARG A 27 20.73 -2.47 30.87
C ARG A 27 19.78 -1.57 30.08
N THR A 28 19.80 -0.27 30.31
CA THR A 28 18.92 0.67 29.59
C THR A 28 19.43 1.02 28.18
N ALA A 29 20.77 0.98 28.02
CA ALA A 29 21.38 1.23 26.72
C ALA A 29 21.25 0.04 25.74
N LEU A 30 21.15 -1.20 26.23
CA LEU A 30 20.90 -2.37 25.39
C LEU A 30 19.44 -2.40 24.86
N ALA A 31 18.47 -1.94 25.65
CA ALA A 31 17.06 -1.92 25.22
C ALA A 31 16.77 -0.94 24.06
N LEU A 32 17.66 0.04 23.84
CA LEU A 32 17.59 0.98 22.71
C LEU A 32 18.18 0.42 21.41
N LEU A 33 18.91 -0.70 21.48
CA LEU A 33 19.49 -1.40 20.32
C LEU A 33 18.67 -2.60 19.88
N ASP A 34 17.76 -3.08 20.74
CA ASP A 34 16.84 -4.16 20.36
C ASP A 34 15.75 -3.59 19.45
N GLY A 35 15.66 -4.12 18.23
CA GLY A 35 14.56 -3.86 17.32
C GLY A 35 13.22 -4.27 17.97
N PRO A 36 12.08 -3.92 17.34
CA PRO A 36 10.79 -4.37 17.82
C PRO A 36 10.80 -5.90 17.95
N PRO A 37 10.13 -6.46 18.98
CA PRO A 37 10.10 -7.90 19.20
C PRO A 37 9.62 -8.63 17.95
N SER A 38 10.19 -9.80 17.68
CA SER A 38 9.75 -10.64 16.56
C SER A 38 8.29 -11.04 16.76
N PRO A 39 7.42 -10.86 15.76
CA PRO A 39 6.03 -11.23 15.88
C PRO A 39 5.89 -12.74 16.02
N SER A 40 4.86 -13.18 16.75
CA SER A 40 4.48 -14.58 16.86
C SER A 40 3.02 -14.77 16.44
N ILE A 41 2.73 -15.96 15.91
CA ILE A 41 1.37 -16.42 15.59
C ILE A 41 1.18 -17.76 16.27
N THR A 42 0.08 -17.89 16.99
CA THR A 42 -0.36 -19.15 17.55
C THR A 42 -1.80 -19.43 17.15
N GLU A 43 -2.17 -20.70 17.09
CA GLU A 43 -3.52 -21.14 16.77
C GLU A 43 -4.19 -21.74 18.00
N HIS A 44 -5.49 -21.45 18.18
CA HIS A 44 -6.34 -22.06 19.20
C HIS A 44 -7.53 -22.71 18.52
N TRP A 45 -7.56 -24.03 18.52
CA TRP A 45 -8.60 -24.82 17.88
C TRP A 45 -9.90 -24.83 18.70
N LEU A 46 -11.02 -24.54 18.03
CA LEU A 46 -12.35 -24.51 18.59
C LEU A 46 -13.22 -25.69 18.13
N GLY A 47 -12.83 -26.33 17.02
CA GLY A 47 -13.60 -27.40 16.41
C GLY A 47 -14.90 -26.93 15.76
N THR A 48 -15.95 -27.74 15.84
CA THR A 48 -17.26 -27.37 15.31
C THR A 48 -18.04 -26.56 16.36
N LEU A 49 -18.47 -25.37 15.96
CA LEU A 49 -19.33 -24.51 16.78
C LEU A 49 -20.77 -24.54 16.25
N THR A 50 -21.72 -24.61 17.14
CA THR A 50 -23.16 -24.40 16.89
C THR A 50 -23.56 -23.04 17.46
N PRO A 51 -24.80 -22.56 17.28
CA PRO A 51 -25.23 -21.31 17.88
C PRO A 51 -24.91 -21.26 19.37
N THR A 52 -24.00 -20.41 19.77
CA THR A 52 -23.47 -20.34 21.14
C THR A 52 -22.75 -19.02 21.41
N VAL A 53 -22.53 -18.75 22.68
CA VAL A 53 -21.55 -17.80 23.19
C VAL A 53 -20.56 -18.56 24.07
N ALA A 54 -19.30 -18.63 23.64
CA ALA A 54 -18.26 -19.33 24.39
C ALA A 54 -17.15 -18.34 24.84
N THR A 55 -16.65 -18.52 26.06
CA THR A 55 -15.47 -17.81 26.59
C THR A 55 -14.26 -18.70 26.44
N ILE A 56 -13.19 -18.11 25.91
CA ILE A 56 -11.92 -18.77 25.63
C ILE A 56 -10.83 -18.03 26.37
N GLU A 57 -10.19 -18.69 27.33
CA GLU A 57 -9.01 -18.20 28.01
C GLU A 57 -7.78 -18.58 27.18
N LEU A 58 -6.96 -17.59 26.84
CA LEU A 58 -5.79 -17.78 26.00
C LEU A 58 -4.57 -18.14 26.87
N ALA A 59 -3.76 -19.05 26.39
CA ALA A 59 -2.51 -19.44 27.09
C ALA A 59 -1.46 -18.31 27.11
N SER A 60 -1.60 -17.36 26.21
CA SER A 60 -0.74 -16.18 26.12
C SER A 60 -1.54 -14.97 25.63
N SER A 61 -1.02 -13.77 25.90
CA SER A 61 -1.61 -12.52 25.42
C SER A 61 -1.57 -12.45 23.89
N ALA A 62 -2.63 -11.95 23.27
CA ALA A 62 -2.72 -11.68 21.85
C ALA A 62 -3.00 -10.19 21.60
N ASP A 63 -2.25 -9.56 20.71
CA ASP A 63 -2.48 -8.18 20.29
C ASP A 63 -3.57 -8.07 19.24
N LEU A 64 -3.71 -9.12 18.39
CA LEU A 64 -4.73 -9.18 17.35
C LEU A 64 -5.25 -10.61 17.25
N VAL A 65 -6.56 -10.75 17.05
CA VAL A 65 -7.25 -12.03 16.95
C VAL A 65 -8.04 -12.08 15.65
N GLY A 66 -7.87 -13.13 14.87
CA GLY A 66 -8.72 -13.46 13.73
C GLY A 66 -9.34 -14.83 13.89
N VAL A 67 -10.43 -15.07 13.20
CA VAL A 67 -11.13 -16.37 13.19
C VAL A 67 -11.06 -16.97 11.79
N GLU A 68 -10.84 -18.27 11.73
CA GLU A 68 -10.90 -19.08 10.52
C GLU A 68 -11.86 -20.22 10.71
N TRP A 69 -12.63 -20.58 9.68
CA TRP A 69 -13.57 -21.70 9.73
C TRP A 69 -13.82 -22.28 8.34
N GLN A 70 -14.49 -23.42 8.29
CA GLN A 70 -15.06 -24.01 7.09
C GLN A 70 -16.58 -23.88 7.11
N GLY A 71 -17.18 -23.43 6.00
CA GLY A 71 -18.61 -23.22 5.89
C GLY A 71 -18.96 -22.09 4.92
N SER A 72 -20.21 -21.64 4.96
CA SER A 72 -20.63 -20.54 4.11
C SER A 72 -20.16 -19.20 4.67
N ALA A 73 -19.96 -18.24 3.75
CA ALA A 73 -19.67 -16.85 4.10
C ALA A 73 -20.81 -16.14 4.86
N GLN A 74 -22.00 -16.74 4.91
CA GLN A 74 -23.20 -16.14 5.51
C GLN A 74 -23.33 -16.42 7.01
N GLU A 75 -22.39 -17.15 7.61
CA GLU A 75 -22.45 -17.47 9.04
C GLU A 75 -21.87 -16.30 9.85
N TYR A 76 -22.72 -15.68 10.65
CA TYR A 76 -22.34 -14.54 11.49
C TYR A 76 -21.52 -14.99 12.70
N ILE A 77 -20.23 -14.62 12.69
CA ILE A 77 -19.34 -14.77 13.83
C ILE A 77 -19.04 -13.39 14.39
N SER A 78 -19.16 -13.24 15.70
CA SER A 78 -18.75 -12.02 16.39
C SER A 78 -17.77 -12.38 17.51
N LEU A 79 -16.80 -11.50 17.71
CA LEU A 79 -15.82 -11.60 18.79
C LEU A 79 -15.96 -10.41 19.73
N ARG A 80 -15.66 -10.62 21.01
CA ARG A 80 -15.28 -9.55 21.94
C ARG A 80 -14.14 -10.05 22.81
N PHE A 81 -13.40 -9.13 23.36
CA PHE A 81 -12.20 -9.44 24.12
C PHE A 81 -12.18 -8.66 25.43
N ARG A 82 -11.48 -9.22 26.40
CA ARG A 82 -11.30 -8.61 27.70
C ARG A 82 -10.09 -7.69 27.66
N GLY A 83 -10.32 -6.39 27.86
CA GLY A 83 -9.26 -5.42 27.94
C GLY A 83 -8.36 -5.60 29.17
N ARG A 84 -7.23 -4.94 29.18
CA ARG A 84 -6.30 -4.92 30.34
C ARG A 84 -6.95 -4.34 31.59
N ASP A 85 -8.00 -3.55 31.45
CA ASP A 85 -8.85 -3.03 32.54
C ASP A 85 -9.85 -4.03 33.10
N GLY A 86 -9.84 -5.28 32.58
CA GLY A 86 -10.74 -6.35 32.95
C GLY A 86 -12.15 -6.26 32.36
N ARG A 87 -12.46 -5.22 31.58
CA ARG A 87 -13.77 -5.04 30.95
C ARG A 87 -13.84 -5.72 29.58
N TRP A 88 -15.04 -6.19 29.24
CA TRP A 88 -15.32 -6.70 27.91
C TRP A 88 -15.54 -5.54 26.93
N SER A 89 -14.95 -5.66 25.75
CA SER A 89 -15.25 -4.78 24.63
C SER A 89 -16.70 -4.98 24.15
N SER A 90 -17.19 -4.07 23.31
CA SER A 90 -18.36 -4.33 22.48
C SER A 90 -18.11 -5.54 21.56
N TRP A 91 -19.18 -6.19 21.11
CA TRP A 91 -19.11 -7.21 20.09
C TRP A 91 -18.68 -6.58 18.74
N VAL A 92 -17.73 -7.20 18.09
CA VAL A 92 -17.24 -6.82 16.76
C VAL A 92 -17.54 -7.99 15.83
N SER A 93 -18.07 -7.70 14.65
CA SER A 93 -18.25 -8.72 13.63
C SER A 93 -16.89 -9.22 13.16
N ALA A 94 -16.70 -10.52 13.15
CA ALA A 94 -15.58 -11.17 12.51
C ALA A 94 -16.00 -11.68 11.12
N GLY A 95 -16.81 -10.90 10.42
CA GLY A 95 -17.39 -11.23 9.13
C GLY A 95 -16.38 -11.76 8.13
N THR A 96 -16.87 -12.38 7.06
CA THR A 96 -15.99 -12.85 6.00
C THR A 96 -15.22 -11.69 5.43
N ASN A 97 -13.94 -11.93 5.25
CA ASN A 97 -13.03 -11.03 4.61
C ASN A 97 -13.41 -10.93 3.12
N GLY A 98 -14.07 -9.84 2.71
CA GLY A 98 -14.28 -9.50 1.31
C GLY A 98 -12.98 -9.10 0.60
N HIS A 99 -11.87 -9.06 1.35
CA HIS A 99 -10.55 -8.72 0.86
C HIS A 99 -9.83 -9.92 0.26
N GLY A 100 -9.07 -9.70 -0.79
CA GLY A 100 -8.19 -10.73 -1.32
C GLY A 100 -7.43 -10.29 -2.57
N PRO A 101 -6.32 -10.96 -2.85
CA PRO A 101 -5.62 -10.82 -4.12
C PRO A 101 -6.45 -11.45 -5.25
N ASP A 102 -6.20 -11.00 -6.48
CA ASP A 102 -6.80 -11.57 -7.68
C ASP A 102 -6.18 -12.94 -8.00
N VAL A 103 -6.36 -13.90 -7.08
CA VAL A 103 -5.95 -15.30 -7.25
C VAL A 103 -7.12 -16.21 -6.95
N ARG A 104 -7.25 -17.31 -7.70
CA ARG A 104 -8.31 -18.28 -7.45
C ARG A 104 -8.13 -18.91 -6.07
N SER A 105 -9.09 -18.68 -5.17
CA SER A 105 -9.19 -19.46 -3.94
C SER A 105 -9.62 -20.89 -4.26
N ARG A 106 -8.92 -21.88 -3.70
CA ARG A 106 -9.18 -23.31 -3.90
C ARG A 106 -9.77 -24.00 -2.68
N THR A 107 -10.14 -23.26 -1.64
CA THR A 107 -10.54 -23.84 -0.35
C THR A 107 -11.89 -23.28 0.10
N ASP A 108 -12.69 -24.13 0.76
CA ASP A 108 -13.91 -23.73 1.51
C ASP A 108 -13.56 -22.99 2.81
N ARG A 109 -12.31 -22.60 2.96
CA ARG A 109 -11.78 -21.90 4.11
C ARG A 109 -12.23 -20.45 4.08
N GLN A 110 -12.89 -20.04 5.14
CA GLN A 110 -13.26 -18.64 5.39
C GLN A 110 -12.33 -18.06 6.45
N VAL A 111 -11.90 -16.82 6.26
CA VAL A 111 -11.10 -16.08 7.24
C VAL A 111 -11.80 -14.76 7.49
N GLY A 112 -12.08 -14.48 8.76
CA GLY A 112 -12.69 -13.22 9.17
C GLY A 112 -11.70 -12.07 9.24
N GLU A 113 -12.21 -10.84 9.32
CA GLU A 113 -11.39 -9.66 9.56
C GLU A 113 -10.67 -9.77 10.91
N PRO A 114 -9.37 -9.47 10.96
CA PRO A 114 -8.61 -9.53 12.19
C PRO A 114 -8.91 -8.31 13.09
N ILE A 115 -9.15 -8.56 14.37
CA ILE A 115 -9.54 -7.55 15.35
C ILE A 115 -8.37 -7.26 16.29
N TRP A 116 -7.97 -5.99 16.36
CA TRP A 116 -6.98 -5.53 17.33
C TRP A 116 -7.55 -5.54 18.75
N THR A 117 -6.84 -6.17 19.67
CA THR A 117 -7.24 -6.30 21.07
C THR A 117 -6.34 -5.56 22.05
N GLY A 118 -5.12 -5.22 21.61
CA GLY A 118 -4.13 -4.55 22.45
C GLY A 118 -3.54 -5.40 23.57
N GLY A 119 -3.58 -6.74 23.43
CA GLY A 119 -2.99 -7.68 24.39
C GLY A 119 -4.02 -8.36 25.30
N THR A 120 -5.08 -8.93 24.74
CA THR A 120 -6.08 -9.71 25.49
C THR A 120 -5.56 -11.09 25.87
N THR A 121 -6.07 -11.61 26.99
CA THR A 121 -5.92 -13.02 27.40
C THR A 121 -7.26 -13.76 27.43
N SER A 122 -8.38 -13.08 27.13
CA SER A 122 -9.71 -13.70 27.12
C SER A 122 -10.51 -13.18 25.93
N VAL A 123 -11.08 -14.11 25.15
CA VAL A 123 -11.93 -13.82 24.00
C VAL A 123 -13.27 -14.50 24.20
N GLN A 124 -14.34 -13.81 23.87
CA GLN A 124 -15.65 -14.46 23.67
C GLN A 124 -15.98 -14.51 22.19
N ILE A 125 -16.42 -15.67 21.74
CA ILE A 125 -16.95 -15.89 20.41
C ILE A 125 -18.45 -16.12 20.48
N ARG A 126 -19.19 -15.47 19.60
CA ARG A 126 -20.62 -15.69 19.38
C ARG A 126 -20.83 -16.13 17.95
N VAL A 127 -21.50 -17.26 17.77
CA VAL A 127 -21.82 -17.84 16.47
C VAL A 127 -23.33 -17.94 16.32
N ALA A 128 -23.88 -17.46 15.22
CA ALA A 128 -25.31 -17.53 14.93
C ALA A 128 -25.72 -18.78 14.14
N GLY A 129 -24.78 -19.41 13.43
CA GLY A 129 -25.01 -20.62 12.63
C GLY A 129 -24.12 -21.79 13.09
N ARG A 130 -23.93 -22.77 12.20
CA ARG A 130 -23.02 -23.88 12.44
C ARG A 130 -21.75 -23.67 11.61
N VAL A 131 -20.61 -23.52 12.27
CA VAL A 131 -19.29 -23.43 11.63
C VAL A 131 -18.47 -24.67 11.96
N ARG A 132 -17.70 -25.17 10.99
CA ARG A 132 -16.84 -26.35 11.14
C ARG A 132 -15.39 -25.91 11.19
N ASP A 133 -14.58 -26.71 11.87
CA ASP A 133 -13.12 -26.55 11.93
C ASP A 133 -12.70 -25.11 12.28
N ALA A 134 -13.47 -24.49 13.21
CA ALA A 134 -13.18 -23.15 13.66
C ALA A 134 -11.89 -23.10 14.47
N LYS A 135 -11.08 -22.07 14.25
CA LYS A 135 -9.90 -21.77 15.04
C LYS A 135 -9.67 -20.27 15.15
N LEU A 136 -9.04 -19.86 16.23
CA LEU A 136 -8.52 -18.50 16.38
C LEU A 136 -7.05 -18.46 15.97
N HIS A 137 -6.69 -17.44 15.23
CA HIS A 137 -5.32 -17.03 14.99
C HIS A 137 -4.98 -15.87 15.93
N LEU A 138 -3.97 -16.07 16.76
CA LEU A 138 -3.54 -15.14 17.80
C LEU A 138 -2.21 -14.56 17.39
N VAL A 139 -2.17 -13.25 17.14
CA VAL A 139 -0.96 -12.53 16.73
C VAL A 139 -0.46 -11.69 17.90
N ASP A 140 0.82 -11.85 18.26
CA ASP A 140 1.53 -10.99 19.21
C ASP A 140 2.68 -10.28 18.48
N VAL A 141 2.69 -8.96 18.52
CA VAL A 141 3.72 -8.08 17.94
C VAL A 141 4.41 -7.23 19.00
N SER A 142 3.93 -7.26 20.24
CA SER A 142 4.48 -6.51 21.37
C SER A 142 5.42 -7.33 22.24
N GLY A 143 5.57 -8.63 21.97
CA GLY A 143 6.43 -9.55 22.72
C GLY A 143 5.85 -9.94 24.08
N ASN A 144 4.59 -9.63 24.36
CA ASN A 144 3.93 -9.92 25.63
C ASN A 144 3.67 -11.43 25.83
N ALA A 145 3.60 -12.22 24.74
CA ALA A 145 3.43 -13.67 24.79
C ALA A 145 4.62 -14.37 25.47
N ALA A 146 5.83 -13.81 25.37
CA ALA A 146 7.01 -14.33 26.05
C ALA A 146 7.06 -14.01 27.56
N ALA A 147 6.35 -12.97 28.00
CA ALA A 147 6.33 -12.53 29.40
C ALA A 147 5.50 -13.45 30.32
N GLY A 148 4.64 -14.31 29.76
CA GLY A 148 3.83 -15.27 30.51
C GLY A 148 4.61 -16.43 31.16
N ARG A 149 5.92 -16.55 30.92
CA ARG A 149 6.78 -17.63 31.47
C ARG A 149 7.69 -17.21 32.63
N SER A 150 7.75 -15.95 33.02
CA SER A 150 8.49 -15.56 34.23
C SER A 150 7.80 -14.39 34.92
N GLY A 151 7.20 -14.69 36.07
CA GLY A 151 6.62 -13.70 36.95
C GLY A 151 7.66 -12.70 37.45
N ARG A 152 7.68 -11.56 36.81
CA ARG A 152 8.23 -10.31 37.36
C ARG A 152 7.49 -9.16 36.69
N THR A 153 6.51 -8.64 37.40
CA THR A 153 5.89 -7.34 37.13
C THR A 153 7.00 -6.27 37.19
N VAL A 154 7.44 -5.84 36.04
CA VAL A 154 8.14 -4.55 35.94
C VAL A 154 7.05 -3.52 35.66
N ALA A 155 6.82 -2.64 36.63
CA ALA A 155 5.92 -1.50 36.47
C ALA A 155 6.24 -0.76 35.17
N PRO A 156 5.24 -0.29 34.41
CA PRO A 156 5.49 0.53 33.24
C PRO A 156 6.17 1.82 33.73
N LEU A 157 7.44 1.96 33.47
CA LEU A 157 8.08 3.27 33.47
C LEU A 157 7.35 4.06 32.38
N ALA A 158 6.52 5.01 32.83
CA ALA A 158 6.03 6.07 31.99
C ALA A 158 7.25 6.85 31.49
N LEU A 159 7.82 6.42 30.38
CA LEU A 159 8.78 7.21 29.64
C LEU A 159 7.98 8.27 28.86
N THR A 160 7.61 9.34 29.57
CA THR A 160 7.33 10.64 28.95
C THR A 160 8.66 11.25 28.51
N ALA A 161 9.40 10.56 27.68
CA ALA A 161 10.41 11.17 26.85
C ALA A 161 9.75 11.42 25.49
N ASN A 162 9.26 12.64 25.29
CA ASN A 162 9.05 13.23 23.98
C ASN A 162 10.40 13.40 23.26
N LEU A 163 11.12 12.33 23.06
CA LEU A 163 12.00 12.17 21.92
C LEU A 163 11.07 11.76 20.78
N ALA A 164 10.41 12.75 20.20
CA ALA A 164 9.91 12.65 18.84
C ALA A 164 11.14 12.42 17.95
N LEU A 165 11.61 11.17 17.88
CA LEU A 165 12.36 10.73 16.72
C LEU A 165 11.45 11.05 15.56
N ALA A 166 11.85 12.03 14.73
CA ALA A 166 11.11 12.44 13.57
C ALA A 166 10.68 11.18 12.82
N THR A 167 9.38 10.92 12.75
CA THR A 167 8.86 9.77 12.03
C THR A 167 9.30 9.94 10.59
N PRO A 168 10.01 9.00 9.97
CA PRO A 168 10.46 9.17 8.60
C PRO A 168 9.23 9.35 7.70
N GLU A 169 9.15 10.51 7.08
CA GLU A 169 8.15 10.84 6.09
C GLU A 169 8.76 10.73 4.70
N LEU A 170 7.93 10.36 3.72
CA LEU A 170 8.34 10.32 2.34
C LEU A 170 8.43 11.75 1.79
N PRO A 171 9.41 12.05 0.90
CA PRO A 171 9.52 13.35 0.29
C PRO A 171 8.20 13.77 -0.36
N ALA A 172 7.73 14.96 -0.03
CA ALA A 172 6.46 15.47 -0.55
C ALA A 172 6.60 15.88 -2.03
N GLY A 173 5.76 15.27 -2.87
CA GLY A 173 5.51 15.73 -4.24
C GLY A 173 4.48 16.87 -4.27
N ALA A 174 4.20 17.40 -5.47
CA ALA A 174 3.18 18.45 -5.62
C ALA A 174 1.79 17.95 -5.18
N GLY A 175 1.21 18.60 -4.19
CA GLY A 175 -0.09 18.25 -3.61
C GLY A 175 -0.10 16.99 -2.75
N GLN A 176 1.04 16.32 -2.57
CA GLN A 176 1.16 15.15 -1.71
C GLN A 176 1.00 15.53 -0.24
N PRO A 177 0.08 14.89 0.52
CA PRO A 177 0.04 15.07 1.96
C PRO A 177 1.25 14.40 2.63
N PRO A 178 1.58 14.76 3.88
CA PRO A 178 2.58 14.03 4.66
C PRO A 178 2.20 12.56 4.78
N ILE A 179 3.09 11.66 4.38
CA ILE A 179 2.88 10.21 4.43
C ILE A 179 4.03 9.58 5.21
N ILE A 180 3.68 8.88 6.28
CA ILE A 180 4.63 8.14 7.10
C ILE A 180 5.10 6.93 6.30
N ALA A 181 6.40 6.86 6.06
CA ALA A 181 7.02 5.80 5.28
C ALA A 181 6.83 4.42 5.94
N ARG A 182 6.71 3.39 5.12
CA ARG A 182 6.53 1.99 5.55
C ARG A 182 7.59 1.56 6.59
N ASN A 183 8.84 1.95 6.43
CA ASN A 183 9.91 1.57 7.35
C ASN A 183 9.74 2.11 8.79
N ALA A 184 8.88 3.11 9.00
CA ALA A 184 8.58 3.64 10.33
C ALA A 184 7.79 2.64 11.20
N TRP A 185 6.93 1.82 10.56
CA TRP A 185 6.12 0.83 11.28
C TRP A 185 6.55 -0.61 11.00
N ALA A 186 7.09 -0.92 9.81
CA ALA A 186 7.44 -2.27 9.37
C ALA A 186 8.90 -2.67 9.69
N ARG A 187 9.63 -1.84 10.45
CA ARG A 187 11.03 -2.14 10.82
C ARG A 187 11.14 -3.49 11.52
N GLY A 188 12.05 -4.33 11.05
CA GLY A 188 12.24 -5.68 11.59
C GLY A 188 11.23 -6.73 11.09
N MET A 189 10.25 -6.33 10.29
CA MET A 189 9.31 -7.26 9.68
C MET A 189 9.93 -7.95 8.46
N ALA A 190 9.45 -9.17 8.17
CA ALA A 190 9.81 -9.84 6.92
C ALA A 190 9.35 -8.99 5.71
N PRO A 191 10.11 -8.95 4.61
CA PRO A 191 9.70 -8.21 3.41
C PRO A 191 8.48 -8.86 2.74
N PRO A 192 7.83 -8.21 1.76
CA PRO A 192 6.87 -8.87 0.88
C PRO A 192 7.39 -10.19 0.31
N LYS A 193 6.51 -11.16 0.04
CA LYS A 193 6.92 -12.50 -0.45
C LYS A 193 7.49 -12.45 -1.87
N VAL A 194 6.91 -11.57 -2.71
CA VAL A 194 7.34 -11.32 -4.08
C VAL A 194 7.40 -9.83 -4.36
N ALA A 195 8.04 -9.44 -5.45
CA ALA A 195 8.08 -8.05 -5.90
C ALA A 195 6.67 -7.49 -6.12
N PRO A 196 6.46 -6.16 -5.94
CA PRO A 196 5.19 -5.52 -6.23
C PRO A 196 4.76 -5.72 -7.67
N GLU A 197 3.46 -5.81 -7.87
CA GLU A 197 2.81 -5.76 -9.17
C GLU A 197 2.18 -4.38 -9.37
N TYR A 198 2.14 -3.92 -10.62
CA TYR A 198 1.61 -2.62 -10.99
C TYR A 198 0.49 -2.78 -12.00
N GLY A 199 -0.59 -2.05 -11.76
CA GLY A 199 -1.78 -1.99 -12.60
C GLY A 199 -2.03 -0.58 -13.10
N ALA A 200 -3.26 -0.10 -12.97
CA ALA A 200 -3.68 1.27 -13.24
C ALA A 200 -4.58 1.79 -12.12
N VAL A 201 -4.42 3.03 -11.70
CA VAL A 201 -5.38 3.64 -10.77
C VAL A 201 -6.48 4.29 -11.58
N GLN A 202 -7.65 3.68 -11.60
CA GLN A 202 -8.88 4.20 -12.22
C GLN A 202 -9.94 4.57 -11.18
N MET A 203 -9.75 4.11 -9.94
CA MET A 203 -10.63 4.37 -8.81
C MET A 203 -9.93 4.10 -7.48
N ALA A 204 -10.57 4.49 -6.39
CA ALA A 204 -10.17 4.14 -5.03
C ALA A 204 -11.29 3.41 -4.31
N PHE A 205 -10.93 2.39 -3.52
CA PHE A 205 -11.81 1.81 -2.52
C PHE A 205 -11.46 2.35 -1.14
N VAL A 206 -12.49 2.81 -0.41
CA VAL A 206 -12.40 3.19 0.99
C VAL A 206 -12.85 2.02 1.84
N HIS A 207 -12.02 1.66 2.83
CA HIS A 207 -12.21 0.56 3.75
C HIS A 207 -12.21 1.03 5.19
N HIS A 208 -12.66 0.18 6.10
CA HIS A 208 -12.31 0.20 7.50
C HIS A 208 -11.54 -1.10 7.87
N THR A 209 -11.04 -1.17 9.11
CA THR A 209 -10.22 -2.33 9.52
C THR A 209 -10.87 -3.15 10.64
N GLU A 210 -12.14 -2.89 10.96
CA GLU A 210 -12.92 -3.59 12.01
C GLU A 210 -12.28 -3.55 13.42
N ASN A 211 -11.33 -2.66 13.65
CA ASN A 211 -10.66 -2.50 14.94
C ASN A 211 -11.44 -1.54 15.85
N PRO A 212 -11.33 -1.67 17.18
CA PRO A 212 -11.91 -0.70 18.10
C PRO A 212 -11.39 0.72 17.88
N ASN A 213 -12.26 1.72 18.00
CA ASN A 213 -11.90 3.13 17.75
C ASN A 213 -11.14 3.80 18.91
N GLY A 214 -11.05 3.17 20.09
CA GLY A 214 -10.43 3.72 21.29
C GLY A 214 -8.92 3.49 21.43
N TYR A 215 -8.20 3.27 20.34
CA TYR A 215 -6.77 3.04 20.39
C TYR A 215 -5.95 4.32 20.61
N ALA A 216 -4.80 4.19 21.28
CA ALA A 216 -3.84 5.29 21.44
C ALA A 216 -3.01 5.49 20.16
N ALA A 217 -2.62 6.73 19.86
CA ALA A 217 -1.79 7.05 18.69
C ALA A 217 -0.48 6.24 18.64
N GLY A 218 0.15 5.99 19.79
CA GLY A 218 1.38 5.19 19.90
C GLY A 218 1.18 3.69 19.59
N ALA A 219 -0.05 3.18 19.62
CA ALA A 219 -0.35 1.78 19.30
C ALA A 219 -0.39 1.51 17.79
N VAL A 220 -0.60 2.52 16.96
CA VAL A 220 -0.83 2.36 15.52
C VAL A 220 0.29 1.59 14.80
N PRO A 221 1.60 1.84 15.04
CA PRO A 221 2.64 1.02 14.42
C PRO A 221 2.53 -0.48 14.76
N ALA A 222 2.13 -0.81 15.98
CA ALA A 222 1.91 -2.21 16.38
C ALA A 222 0.66 -2.79 15.70
N MET A 223 -0.42 -2.01 15.58
CA MET A 223 -1.64 -2.41 14.85
C MET A 223 -1.32 -2.72 13.38
N LEU A 224 -0.56 -1.87 12.70
CA LEU A 224 -0.16 -2.10 11.32
C LEU A 224 0.71 -3.36 11.16
N ARG A 225 1.66 -3.59 12.09
CA ARG A 225 2.44 -4.82 12.11
C ARG A 225 1.58 -6.06 12.31
N ALA A 226 0.62 -6.01 13.22
CA ALA A 226 -0.29 -7.13 13.48
C ALA A 226 -1.17 -7.46 12.27
N ILE A 227 -1.74 -6.44 11.61
CA ILE A 227 -2.50 -6.60 10.36
C ILE A 227 -1.60 -7.18 9.26
N TYR A 228 -0.37 -6.68 9.10
CA TYR A 228 0.59 -7.21 8.14
C TYR A 228 0.90 -8.69 8.37
N VAL A 229 1.17 -9.06 9.64
CA VAL A 229 1.43 -10.45 10.03
C VAL A 229 0.25 -11.34 9.69
N PHE A 230 -0.97 -10.91 10.01
CA PHE A 230 -2.19 -11.65 9.70
C PHE A 230 -2.37 -11.83 8.20
N HIS A 231 -2.31 -10.75 7.42
CA HIS A 231 -2.44 -10.81 5.95
C HIS A 231 -1.38 -11.71 5.31
N ARG A 232 -0.14 -11.63 5.78
CA ARG A 232 0.97 -12.38 5.18
C ARG A 232 0.97 -13.85 5.56
N TYR A 233 0.64 -14.20 6.79
CA TYR A 233 0.82 -15.55 7.31
C TYR A 233 -0.49 -16.32 7.48
N VAL A 234 -1.58 -15.68 7.86
CA VAL A 234 -2.90 -16.31 7.98
C VAL A 234 -3.61 -16.30 6.63
N ASN A 235 -3.76 -15.14 5.98
CA ASN A 235 -4.38 -15.06 4.65
C ASN A 235 -3.46 -15.59 3.55
N GLY A 236 -2.16 -15.67 3.80
CA GLY A 236 -1.19 -16.16 2.83
C GLY A 236 -0.78 -15.16 1.75
N TRP A 237 -1.21 -13.89 1.87
CA TRP A 237 -0.95 -12.85 0.88
C TRP A 237 0.52 -12.49 0.76
N ASN A 238 0.85 -11.75 -0.31
CA ASN A 238 2.20 -11.28 -0.56
C ASN A 238 2.64 -10.22 0.47
N ASP A 239 1.74 -9.30 0.79
CA ASP A 239 1.95 -8.13 1.63
C ASP A 239 0.65 -7.75 2.34
N ILE A 240 0.65 -6.65 3.11
CA ILE A 240 -0.57 -6.01 3.61
C ILE A 240 -1.51 -5.68 2.44
N GLY A 241 -2.82 -5.88 2.61
CA GLY A 241 -3.79 -5.74 1.52
C GLY A 241 -3.95 -4.32 1.00
N TYR A 242 -3.95 -3.34 1.89
CA TYR A 242 -4.20 -1.93 1.60
C TYR A 242 -2.97 -1.21 1.05
N ASN A 243 -3.18 -0.25 0.14
CA ASN A 243 -2.10 0.62 -0.34
C ASN A 243 -1.72 1.67 0.73
N PHE A 244 -2.73 2.21 1.42
CA PHE A 244 -2.56 3.20 2.48
C PHE A 244 -3.44 2.87 3.67
N VAL A 245 -3.03 3.38 4.85
CA VAL A 245 -3.86 3.38 6.06
C VAL A 245 -3.91 4.80 6.63
N VAL A 246 -5.11 5.24 7.02
CA VAL A 246 -5.35 6.51 7.71
C VAL A 246 -5.82 6.20 9.13
N ASP A 247 -5.20 6.79 10.13
CA ASP A 247 -5.63 6.63 11.52
C ASP A 247 -6.58 7.75 11.99
N LEU A 248 -7.20 7.57 13.15
CA LEU A 248 -8.14 8.54 13.71
C LEU A 248 -7.50 9.89 14.10
N TYR A 249 -6.17 9.95 14.11
CA TYR A 249 -5.39 11.17 14.39
C TYR A 249 -5.05 11.97 13.12
N GLY A 250 -5.46 11.47 11.94
CA GLY A 250 -5.20 12.10 10.65
C GLY A 250 -3.81 11.81 10.08
N ARG A 251 -3.11 10.79 10.60
CA ARG A 251 -1.84 10.37 10.03
C ARG A 251 -2.08 9.37 8.90
N ILE A 252 -1.33 9.54 7.83
CA ILE A 252 -1.37 8.68 6.65
C ILE A 252 -0.13 7.80 6.66
N PHE A 253 -0.31 6.51 6.47
CA PHE A 253 0.78 5.53 6.45
C PHE A 253 0.86 4.87 5.06
N GLU A 254 2.06 4.82 4.51
CA GLU A 254 2.35 3.88 3.43
C GLU A 254 2.18 2.45 3.98
N ALA A 255 1.31 1.65 3.36
CA ALA A 255 1.04 0.30 3.81
C ALA A 255 1.69 -0.73 2.88
N ARG A 256 1.15 -0.98 1.70
CA ARG A 256 1.73 -1.91 0.73
C ARG A 256 2.97 -1.33 0.07
N ALA A 257 4.02 -2.15 -0.03
CA ALA A 257 5.27 -1.75 -0.66
C ALA A 257 5.12 -1.60 -2.18
N GLY A 258 5.94 -0.75 -2.79
CA GLY A 258 5.98 -0.57 -4.25
C GLY A 258 6.06 0.88 -4.73
N GLY A 259 5.99 1.85 -3.80
CA GLY A 259 6.00 3.28 -4.07
C GLY A 259 4.60 3.89 -3.93
N ILE A 260 4.54 4.99 -3.21
CA ILE A 260 3.26 5.65 -2.88
C ILE A 260 2.60 6.32 -4.08
N ASP A 261 3.39 6.73 -5.05
CA ASP A 261 2.98 7.40 -6.29
C ASP A 261 2.71 6.42 -7.44
N GLU A 262 3.04 5.13 -7.26
CA GLU A 262 2.86 4.09 -8.27
C GLU A 262 1.48 3.41 -8.19
N PRO A 263 0.96 2.87 -9.29
CA PRO A 263 -0.30 2.11 -9.32
C PRO A 263 -0.09 0.68 -8.78
N VAL A 264 0.35 0.57 -7.54
CA VAL A 264 0.64 -0.73 -6.89
C VAL A 264 -0.63 -1.54 -6.74
N VAL A 265 -0.62 -2.77 -7.27
CA VAL A 265 -1.74 -3.72 -7.14
C VAL A 265 -1.89 -4.16 -5.70
N GLY A 266 -3.05 -3.90 -5.11
CA GLY A 266 -3.40 -4.27 -3.75
C GLY A 266 -3.82 -5.74 -3.59
N ALA A 267 -4.33 -6.07 -2.41
CA ALA A 267 -5.11 -7.27 -2.13
C ALA A 267 -6.30 -6.86 -1.25
N GLN A 268 -7.04 -5.83 -1.68
CA GLN A 268 -8.02 -5.13 -0.86
C GLN A 268 -9.45 -5.17 -1.43
N ALA A 269 -9.61 -5.46 -2.73
CA ALA A 269 -10.90 -5.63 -3.39
C ALA A 269 -10.75 -6.67 -4.51
N GLY A 270 -11.18 -7.90 -4.25
CA GLY A 270 -11.01 -9.01 -5.18
C GLY A 270 -11.80 -8.81 -6.46
N GLY A 271 -11.11 -8.95 -7.60
CA GLY A 271 -11.68 -8.64 -8.92
C GLY A 271 -11.40 -7.23 -9.41
N TYR A 272 -10.91 -6.33 -8.54
CA TYR A 272 -10.69 -4.91 -8.86
C TYR A 272 -9.29 -4.40 -8.52
N ASN A 273 -8.43 -5.21 -7.92
CA ASN A 273 -7.11 -4.77 -7.44
C ASN A 273 -6.24 -4.16 -8.54
N LEU A 274 -6.35 -4.64 -9.78
CA LEU A 274 -5.59 -4.11 -10.94
C LEU A 274 -5.96 -2.68 -11.33
N PHE A 275 -7.16 -2.22 -10.95
CA PHE A 275 -7.71 -0.93 -11.38
C PHE A 275 -7.89 0.07 -10.24
N SER A 276 -7.49 -0.30 -9.02
CA SER A 276 -7.83 0.50 -7.85
C SER A 276 -6.66 0.67 -6.87
N THR A 277 -6.76 1.74 -6.09
CA THR A 277 -5.97 1.90 -4.88
C THR A 277 -6.87 1.74 -3.66
N GLY A 278 -6.42 0.98 -2.64
CA GLY A 278 -7.16 0.73 -1.41
C GLY A 278 -6.66 1.57 -0.25
N ILE A 279 -7.57 2.30 0.39
CA ILE A 279 -7.29 3.13 1.56
C ILE A 279 -8.15 2.67 2.72
N ALA A 280 -7.51 2.17 3.78
CA ALA A 280 -8.23 1.75 4.98
C ALA A 280 -8.18 2.84 6.07
N VAL A 281 -9.34 3.20 6.62
CA VAL A 281 -9.40 3.98 7.85
C VAL A 281 -9.35 3.01 9.03
N LEU A 282 -8.38 3.20 9.92
CA LEU A 282 -8.15 2.32 11.06
C LEU A 282 -9.27 2.50 12.09
N GLY A 283 -10.10 1.49 12.28
CA GLY A 283 -11.26 1.53 13.17
C GLY A 283 -12.46 0.76 12.62
N THR A 284 -13.62 0.94 13.29
CA THR A 284 -14.93 0.38 12.91
C THR A 284 -15.95 1.50 12.77
N PHE A 285 -16.54 1.62 11.58
CA PHE A 285 -17.43 2.75 11.26
C PHE A 285 -18.84 2.31 10.83
N SER A 286 -19.29 1.21 11.40
CA SER A 286 -20.66 0.73 11.18
C SER A 286 -21.70 1.55 11.94
N SER A 287 -21.33 2.14 13.10
CA SER A 287 -22.22 2.94 13.97
C SER A 287 -21.60 4.24 14.50
N ALA A 288 -20.32 4.51 14.19
CA ALA A 288 -19.63 5.70 14.61
C ALA A 288 -19.00 6.41 13.40
N PRO A 289 -18.97 7.75 13.35
CA PRO A 289 -18.31 8.50 12.28
C PRO A 289 -16.78 8.42 12.42
N ILE A 290 -16.09 8.70 11.32
CA ILE A 290 -14.64 8.95 11.39
C ILE A 290 -14.36 10.29 12.07
N SER A 291 -13.18 10.43 12.68
CA SER A 291 -12.77 11.72 13.23
C SER A 291 -12.60 12.76 12.11
N LYS A 292 -12.77 14.05 12.45
CA LYS A 292 -12.48 15.14 11.50
C LYS A 292 -11.05 15.05 10.95
N ALA A 293 -10.08 14.71 11.79
CA ALA A 293 -8.68 14.59 11.39
C ALA A 293 -8.48 13.45 10.36
N ALA A 294 -9.11 12.28 10.61
CA ALA A 294 -9.07 11.16 9.67
C ALA A 294 -9.75 11.51 8.34
N ARG A 295 -10.89 12.21 8.39
CA ARG A 295 -11.60 12.67 7.21
C ARG A 295 -10.76 13.65 6.37
N ASP A 296 -10.19 14.67 7.01
CA ASP A 296 -9.34 15.66 6.33
C ASP A 296 -8.11 14.97 5.66
N ALA A 297 -7.51 13.98 6.34
CA ALA A 297 -6.39 13.22 5.82
C ALA A 297 -6.80 12.30 4.66
N LEU A 298 -7.94 11.62 4.77
CA LEU A 298 -8.51 10.78 3.71
C LEU A 298 -8.82 11.61 2.45
N GLU A 299 -9.45 12.78 2.61
CA GLU A 299 -9.76 13.69 1.50
C GLU A 299 -8.47 14.17 0.79
N LYS A 300 -7.44 14.56 1.55
CA LYS A 300 -6.14 14.98 1.00
C LYS A 300 -5.42 13.85 0.27
N LEU A 301 -5.42 12.64 0.85
CA LEU A 301 -4.79 11.48 0.25
C LEU A 301 -5.49 11.09 -1.07
N LEU A 302 -6.81 11.02 -1.07
CA LEU A 302 -7.61 10.73 -2.26
C LEU A 302 -7.42 11.80 -3.34
N ALA A 303 -7.41 13.09 -2.96
CA ALA A 303 -7.21 14.20 -3.89
C ALA A 303 -5.86 14.09 -4.60
N TRP A 304 -4.79 13.86 -3.84
CA TRP A 304 -3.45 13.67 -4.40
C TRP A 304 -3.36 12.41 -5.25
N LYS A 305 -3.72 11.25 -4.68
CA LYS A 305 -3.50 9.97 -5.34
C LYS A 305 -4.31 9.82 -6.62
N LEU A 306 -5.59 10.19 -6.61
CA LEU A 306 -6.45 10.10 -7.78
C LEU A 306 -6.05 11.13 -8.85
N SER A 307 -5.78 12.38 -8.44
CA SER A 307 -5.34 13.43 -9.37
C SER A 307 -4.04 13.06 -10.07
N LEU A 308 -3.09 12.45 -9.34
CA LEU A 308 -1.81 12.01 -9.90
C LEU A 308 -1.98 11.03 -11.07
N HIS A 309 -3.02 10.20 -11.03
CA HIS A 309 -3.36 9.23 -12.07
C HIS A 309 -4.49 9.71 -13.02
N GLY A 310 -4.82 11.00 -13.01
CA GLY A 310 -5.84 11.56 -13.90
C GLY A 310 -7.25 11.06 -13.60
N VAL A 311 -7.57 10.76 -12.35
CA VAL A 311 -8.89 10.24 -11.95
C VAL A 311 -9.68 11.34 -11.23
N PRO A 312 -10.89 11.68 -11.69
CA PRO A 312 -11.72 12.69 -11.05
C PRO A 312 -12.33 12.14 -9.75
N ALA A 313 -12.57 13.04 -8.78
CA ALA A 313 -13.19 12.68 -7.51
C ALA A 313 -14.66 12.26 -7.65
N GLN A 314 -15.35 12.78 -8.65
CA GLN A 314 -16.75 12.51 -8.92
C GLN A 314 -16.92 11.75 -10.22
N GLY A 315 -18.12 11.18 -10.40
CA GLY A 315 -18.39 10.34 -11.57
C GLY A 315 -18.15 8.86 -11.30
N ARG A 316 -18.12 8.10 -12.38
CA ARG A 316 -18.06 6.64 -12.35
C ARG A 316 -17.10 6.13 -13.41
N VAL A 317 -16.52 4.99 -13.16
CA VAL A 317 -15.69 4.24 -14.12
C VAL A 317 -16.31 2.87 -14.36
N THR A 318 -16.19 2.37 -15.58
CA THR A 318 -16.58 1.00 -15.90
C THR A 318 -15.35 0.10 -15.93
N VAL A 319 -15.29 -0.82 -14.99
CA VAL A 319 -14.20 -1.79 -14.85
C VAL A 319 -14.72 -3.21 -15.12
N LYS A 320 -13.82 -4.09 -15.53
CA LYS A 320 -14.14 -5.51 -15.75
C LYS A 320 -13.72 -6.31 -14.53
N VAL A 321 -14.64 -7.12 -13.97
CA VAL A 321 -14.34 -8.02 -12.86
C VAL A 321 -13.27 -9.02 -13.28
N ASN A 322 -12.12 -9.00 -12.61
CA ASN A 322 -11.05 -9.98 -12.83
C ASN A 322 -11.51 -11.37 -12.34
N PRO A 323 -11.57 -12.39 -13.21
CA PRO A 323 -12.06 -13.71 -12.82
C PRO A 323 -11.25 -14.37 -11.70
N ALA A 324 -9.98 -14.02 -11.55
CA ALA A 324 -9.14 -14.58 -10.50
C ALA A 324 -9.57 -14.12 -9.09
N GLY A 325 -10.13 -12.90 -8.96
CA GLY A 325 -10.64 -12.34 -7.70
C GLY A 325 -12.16 -12.36 -7.58
N ALA A 326 -12.89 -12.89 -8.57
CA ALA A 326 -14.36 -12.81 -8.63
C ALA A 326 -15.09 -13.54 -7.50
N SER A 327 -14.42 -14.40 -6.74
CA SER A 327 -14.99 -15.04 -5.54
C SER A 327 -15.32 -14.07 -4.42
N TYR A 328 -14.71 -12.90 -4.41
CA TYR A 328 -14.98 -11.82 -3.45
C TYR A 328 -16.03 -10.84 -3.97
N SER A 329 -16.05 -10.66 -5.30
CA SER A 329 -16.94 -9.71 -5.95
C SER A 329 -18.43 -10.08 -5.79
N ARG A 330 -19.27 -9.07 -5.64
CA ARG A 330 -20.73 -9.22 -5.70
C ARG A 330 -21.27 -9.36 -7.14
N PHE A 331 -20.38 -9.26 -8.12
CA PHE A 331 -20.70 -9.38 -9.55
C PHE A 331 -19.96 -10.56 -10.17
N PRO A 332 -20.53 -11.22 -11.18
CA PRO A 332 -19.88 -12.34 -11.86
C PRO A 332 -18.54 -11.98 -12.49
N ALA A 333 -17.69 -12.99 -12.63
CA ALA A 333 -16.43 -12.89 -13.38
C ALA A 333 -16.69 -12.37 -14.81
N HIS A 334 -15.80 -11.48 -15.26
CA HIS A 334 -15.85 -10.83 -16.57
C HIS A 334 -16.93 -9.76 -16.77
N ASP A 335 -17.85 -9.56 -15.83
CA ASP A 335 -18.84 -8.50 -15.93
C ASP A 335 -18.18 -7.11 -16.00
N ARG A 336 -18.79 -6.23 -16.78
CA ARG A 336 -18.44 -4.81 -16.82
C ARG A 336 -19.32 -4.06 -15.83
N VAL A 337 -18.72 -3.54 -14.78
CA VAL A 337 -19.41 -2.93 -13.65
C VAL A 337 -19.08 -1.44 -13.59
N SER A 338 -20.11 -0.61 -13.53
CA SER A 338 -19.93 0.82 -13.30
C SER A 338 -19.85 1.08 -11.81
N LEU A 339 -18.72 1.64 -11.33
CA LEU A 339 -18.46 1.95 -9.93
C LEU A 339 -18.09 3.44 -9.77
N PRO A 340 -18.37 4.09 -8.62
CA PRO A 340 -17.87 5.44 -8.36
C PRO A 340 -16.32 5.48 -8.37
N HIS A 341 -15.72 6.58 -8.81
CA HIS A 341 -14.26 6.75 -8.73
C HIS A 341 -13.73 6.68 -7.28
N ILE A 342 -14.54 7.09 -6.29
CA ILE A 342 -14.28 6.85 -4.87
C ILE A 342 -15.42 5.99 -4.38
N ALA A 343 -15.19 4.70 -4.25
CA ALA A 343 -16.16 3.69 -3.87
C ALA A 343 -15.93 3.23 -2.42
N GLY A 344 -16.99 2.80 -1.76
CA GLY A 344 -16.84 1.94 -0.58
C GLY A 344 -16.57 0.50 -1.01
N HIS A 345 -15.90 -0.28 -0.20
CA HIS A 345 -15.58 -1.68 -0.52
C HIS A 345 -16.83 -2.48 -0.93
N ARG A 346 -17.96 -2.27 -0.25
CA ARG A 346 -19.25 -2.91 -0.55
C ARG A 346 -19.84 -2.59 -1.93
N ASP A 347 -19.33 -1.57 -2.61
CA ASP A 347 -19.79 -1.27 -3.97
C ASP A 347 -19.34 -2.35 -4.97
N GLY A 348 -18.19 -2.97 -4.73
CA GLY A 348 -17.60 -4.02 -5.56
C GLY A 348 -17.76 -5.43 -5.00
N ASP A 349 -17.58 -5.60 -3.70
CA ASP A 349 -17.45 -6.88 -3.04
C ASP A 349 -18.59 -7.16 -2.05
N SER A 350 -18.81 -8.45 -1.74
CA SER A 350 -19.84 -8.90 -0.81
C SER A 350 -19.39 -8.72 0.64
N THR A 351 -19.44 -7.49 1.14
CA THR A 351 -18.95 -7.10 2.47
C THR A 351 -19.75 -5.94 3.06
N GLU A 352 -19.71 -5.75 4.37
CA GLU A 352 -20.26 -4.58 5.07
C GLU A 352 -19.29 -3.38 5.12
N CYS A 353 -18.03 -3.60 4.74
CA CYS A 353 -16.98 -2.57 4.70
C CYS A 353 -17.36 -1.43 3.72
N PRO A 354 -17.15 -0.15 4.05
CA PRO A 354 -16.37 0.41 5.18
C PRO A 354 -17.22 0.70 6.44
N GLY A 355 -18.33 0.06 6.64
CA GLY A 355 -19.31 0.36 7.68
C GLY A 355 -20.33 1.42 7.22
N ASN A 356 -21.56 1.35 7.76
CA ASN A 356 -22.68 2.16 7.25
C ASN A 356 -22.41 3.66 7.36
N VAL A 357 -21.90 4.13 8.51
CA VAL A 357 -21.70 5.56 8.74
C VAL A 357 -20.63 6.13 7.81
N LEU A 358 -19.48 5.44 7.66
CA LEU A 358 -18.45 5.90 6.72
C LEU A 358 -18.92 5.82 5.27
N TYR A 359 -19.69 4.79 4.92
CA TYR A 359 -20.26 4.66 3.59
C TYR A 359 -21.20 5.83 3.25
N ASP A 360 -22.06 6.22 4.19
CA ASP A 360 -22.98 7.35 4.04
C ASP A 360 -22.25 8.70 3.94
N GLU A 361 -21.01 8.79 4.46
CA GLU A 361 -20.17 9.98 4.32
C GLU A 361 -19.48 10.09 2.94
N LEU A 362 -19.38 9.04 2.14
CA LEU A 362 -18.64 9.03 0.87
C LEU A 362 -19.09 10.12 -0.12
N PRO A 363 -20.38 10.46 -0.29
CA PRO A 363 -20.79 11.56 -1.18
C PRO A 363 -20.20 12.90 -0.77
N SER A 364 -20.13 13.16 0.54
CA SER A 364 -19.56 14.40 1.07
C SER A 364 -18.03 14.40 1.01
N ILE A 365 -17.38 13.23 1.18
CA ILE A 365 -15.93 13.04 0.98
C ILE A 365 -15.57 13.32 -0.50
N ARG A 366 -16.31 12.77 -1.47
CA ARG A 366 -16.11 13.07 -2.90
C ARG A 366 -16.16 14.57 -3.19
N THR A 367 -17.07 15.29 -2.54
CA THR A 367 -17.18 16.75 -2.64
C THR A 367 -15.96 17.45 -2.05
N GLY A 368 -15.45 17.00 -0.89
CA GLY A 368 -14.21 17.49 -0.28
C GLY A 368 -13.00 17.27 -1.19
N VAL A 369 -12.85 16.05 -1.72
CA VAL A 369 -11.77 15.68 -2.66
C VAL A 369 -11.82 16.54 -3.93
N ARG A 370 -12.99 16.77 -4.52
CA ARG A 370 -13.14 17.63 -5.70
C ARG A 370 -12.69 19.07 -5.43
N ARG A 371 -12.94 19.60 -4.25
CA ARG A 371 -12.47 20.95 -3.87
C ARG A 371 -10.95 21.04 -3.79
N LEU A 372 -10.30 19.96 -3.36
CA LEU A 372 -8.83 19.87 -3.25
C LEU A 372 -8.15 19.61 -4.60
N ALA A 373 -8.79 18.85 -5.48
CA ALA A 373 -8.30 18.51 -6.82
C ALA A 373 -9.41 18.70 -7.87
N PRO A 374 -9.72 19.96 -8.25
CA PRO A 374 -10.85 20.24 -9.14
C PRO A 374 -10.62 19.80 -10.60
N ASN A 375 -9.36 19.84 -11.06
CA ASN A 375 -8.98 19.62 -12.46
C ASN A 375 -7.77 18.67 -12.56
N PRO A 376 -7.94 17.36 -12.33
CA PRO A 376 -6.86 16.41 -12.60
C PRO A 376 -6.57 16.36 -14.10
N ILE A 377 -5.32 16.06 -14.44
CA ILE A 377 -4.87 15.93 -15.82
C ILE A 377 -4.39 14.51 -16.08
N ARG A 378 -4.40 14.09 -17.34
CA ARG A 378 -3.90 12.78 -17.76
C ARG A 378 -2.53 12.92 -18.41
N ALA A 379 -1.61 12.04 -18.02
CA ALA A 379 -0.31 11.86 -18.66
C ALA A 379 -0.26 10.46 -19.29
N THR A 380 0.25 10.37 -20.51
CA THR A 380 0.50 9.08 -21.18
C THR A 380 1.97 8.94 -21.55
N LEU A 381 2.43 7.70 -21.63
CA LEU A 381 3.75 7.32 -22.11
C LEU A 381 3.59 6.16 -23.08
N THR A 382 4.10 6.33 -24.28
CA THR A 382 4.15 5.30 -25.31
C THR A 382 5.56 5.17 -25.87
N LEU A 383 5.88 3.99 -26.38
CA LEU A 383 7.04 3.78 -27.23
C LEU A 383 6.62 4.05 -28.66
N ALA A 384 7.26 5.01 -29.28
CA ALA A 384 7.20 5.11 -30.72
C ALA A 384 7.97 3.91 -31.33
N ALA A 385 7.41 3.32 -32.38
CA ALA A 385 8.17 2.37 -33.18
C ALA A 385 9.51 3.02 -33.59
N PRO A 386 10.65 2.29 -33.60
CA PRO A 386 11.92 2.87 -33.98
C PRO A 386 11.76 3.54 -35.34
N ALA A 387 11.93 4.85 -35.37
CA ALA A 387 11.95 5.57 -36.62
C ALA A 387 13.13 5.02 -37.41
N VAL A 388 12.85 4.42 -38.56
CA VAL A 388 13.90 4.15 -39.56
C VAL A 388 14.37 5.52 -40.03
N VAL A 389 15.46 6.01 -39.46
CA VAL A 389 16.10 7.22 -39.95
C VAL A 389 16.54 6.89 -41.37
N PRO A 390 16.03 7.56 -42.42
CA PRO A 390 16.54 7.35 -43.77
C PRO A 390 18.02 7.65 -43.75
N GLU A 391 18.84 6.70 -44.18
CA GLU A 391 20.26 6.88 -44.38
C GLU A 391 20.42 8.07 -45.33
N ALA A 392 20.94 9.19 -44.79
CA ALA A 392 21.25 10.34 -45.62
C ALA A 392 22.21 9.84 -46.71
N GLN A 393 21.83 9.96 -47.98
CA GLN A 393 22.61 9.60 -49.11
C GLN A 393 23.96 10.34 -49.00
N ALA A 394 24.97 9.63 -48.56
CA ALA A 394 26.36 10.12 -48.64
C ALA A 394 26.76 10.10 -50.10
N THR A 395 26.99 11.28 -50.66
CA THR A 395 27.69 11.45 -51.93
C THR A 395 29.08 10.83 -51.80
N PRO A 396 29.54 10.03 -52.77
CA PRO A 396 30.85 9.39 -52.70
C PRO A 396 31.94 10.36 -53.08
N GLU A 397 32.72 10.85 -52.10
CA GLU A 397 34.06 11.37 -52.39
C GLU A 397 35.12 10.42 -51.82
N SER A 398 35.85 9.92 -52.76
CA SER A 398 37.13 9.20 -52.80
C SER A 398 37.93 8.95 -51.50
N GLY A 399 38.15 7.65 -51.24
CA GLY A 399 39.49 7.12 -50.94
C GLY A 399 39.96 7.17 -49.49
N SER A 400 39.65 6.14 -48.71
CA SER A 400 40.67 5.38 -47.96
C SER A 400 40.02 4.22 -47.21
N ALA A 401 40.52 3.02 -47.43
CA ALA A 401 40.05 1.81 -46.77
C ALA A 401 40.54 1.79 -45.32
N ILE A 402 39.58 1.87 -44.38
CA ILE A 402 39.78 1.48 -42.99
C ILE A 402 38.71 0.41 -42.67
N ALA A 403 39.13 -0.72 -42.10
CA ALA A 403 38.35 -1.90 -41.79
C ALA A 403 37.11 -1.54 -40.92
N PRO A 404 35.97 -2.26 -41.07
CA PRO A 404 34.77 -2.01 -40.30
C PRO A 404 34.96 -2.54 -38.86
N GLY A 405 35.26 -1.63 -37.94
CA GLY A 405 35.05 -1.84 -36.55
C GLY A 405 33.54 -1.78 -36.28
N ASN A 406 32.94 -2.89 -35.87
CA ASN A 406 31.57 -2.94 -35.38
C ASN A 406 31.42 -2.07 -34.14
N SER A 407 31.13 -0.80 -34.32
CA SER A 407 30.55 0.03 -33.28
C SER A 407 29.06 -0.26 -33.26
N PRO A 408 28.47 -0.71 -32.15
CA PRO A 408 27.03 -0.82 -32.06
C PRO A 408 26.45 0.59 -32.16
N THR A 409 25.82 0.93 -33.26
CA THR A 409 25.01 2.13 -33.43
C THR A 409 23.95 2.11 -32.33
N SER A 410 24.11 2.93 -31.31
CA SER A 410 23.15 3.17 -30.26
C SER A 410 21.89 3.76 -30.90
N GLN A 411 20.94 2.93 -31.25
CA GLN A 411 19.62 3.38 -31.71
C GLN A 411 18.96 4.14 -30.55
N ALA A 412 18.80 5.45 -30.73
CA ALA A 412 18.01 6.25 -29.80
C ALA A 412 16.55 5.79 -29.87
N GLN A 413 15.99 5.45 -28.72
CA GLN A 413 14.59 5.04 -28.62
C GLN A 413 13.73 6.27 -28.39
N LEU A 414 12.76 6.52 -29.26
CA LEU A 414 11.85 7.66 -29.14
C LEU A 414 10.72 7.31 -28.17
N LEU A 415 10.62 8.07 -27.09
CA LEU A 415 9.54 8.04 -26.13
C LEU A 415 8.58 9.19 -26.43
N SER A 416 7.30 8.96 -26.37
CA SER A 416 6.27 9.96 -26.66
C SER A 416 5.06 9.82 -25.78
N GLY A 417 4.21 10.83 -25.74
CA GLY A 417 2.96 10.80 -25.01
C GLY A 417 2.15 12.09 -25.15
N VAL A 418 1.13 12.18 -24.33
CA VAL A 418 0.19 13.32 -24.31
C VAL A 418 -0.03 13.77 -22.86
N ILE A 419 -0.19 15.08 -22.67
CA ILE A 419 -0.73 15.70 -21.46
C ILE A 419 -2.01 16.44 -21.83
N GLU A 420 -3.10 16.06 -21.19
CA GLU A 420 -4.44 16.59 -21.52
C GLU A 420 -5.33 16.70 -20.27
N LEU A 421 -6.36 17.51 -20.33
CA LEU A 421 -7.48 17.46 -19.39
C LEU A 421 -8.27 16.16 -19.60
N LEU A 422 -9.15 15.83 -18.65
CA LEU A 422 -9.94 14.60 -18.73
C LEU A 422 -10.98 14.60 -19.86
N ASP A 423 -11.35 15.76 -20.36
CA ASP A 423 -12.21 15.93 -21.54
C ASP A 423 -11.46 15.85 -22.88
N GLY A 424 -10.17 15.55 -22.84
CA GLY A 424 -9.30 15.48 -24.01
C GLY A 424 -8.72 16.83 -24.46
N THR A 425 -8.99 17.92 -23.74
CA THR A 425 -8.40 19.23 -24.07
C THR A 425 -6.88 19.18 -23.86
N PRO A 426 -6.08 19.44 -24.92
CA PRO A 426 -4.62 19.36 -24.81
C PRO A 426 -4.06 20.47 -23.93
N ILE A 427 -2.97 20.16 -23.18
CA ILE A 427 -2.26 21.12 -22.36
C ILE A 427 -0.93 21.45 -23.02
N SER A 428 -0.80 22.67 -23.51
CA SER A 428 0.41 23.20 -24.15
C SER A 428 1.44 23.67 -23.10
N GLY A 429 2.72 23.46 -23.37
CA GLY A 429 3.82 23.93 -22.53
C GLY A 429 3.87 23.25 -21.15
N ALA A 430 3.22 22.10 -20.98
CA ALA A 430 3.33 21.32 -19.75
C ALA A 430 4.73 20.68 -19.66
N PRO A 431 5.44 20.82 -18.53
CA PRO A 431 6.72 20.16 -18.34
C PRO A 431 6.53 18.65 -18.22
N VAL A 432 7.40 17.88 -18.86
CA VAL A 432 7.40 16.42 -18.83
C VAL A 432 8.80 15.92 -18.49
N GLN A 433 8.89 15.09 -17.48
CA GLN A 433 10.10 14.36 -17.11
C GLN A 433 9.87 12.87 -17.39
N VAL A 434 10.78 12.24 -18.10
CA VAL A 434 10.76 10.78 -18.23
C VAL A 434 11.73 10.20 -17.21
N GLN A 435 11.20 9.31 -16.38
CA GLN A 435 11.93 8.72 -15.27
C GLN A 435 12.03 7.20 -15.44
N ALA A 436 13.21 6.64 -15.17
CA ALA A 436 13.43 5.21 -14.99
C ALA A 436 13.48 4.89 -13.49
N ARG A 437 12.82 3.82 -13.09
CA ARG A 437 12.81 3.33 -11.70
C ARG A 437 13.26 1.90 -11.60
N ALA A 438 14.06 1.62 -10.58
CA ALA A 438 14.40 0.27 -10.14
C ALA A 438 13.74 -0.01 -8.79
N VAL A 439 13.06 -1.14 -8.69
CA VAL A 439 12.42 -1.57 -7.44
C VAL A 439 13.03 -2.88 -6.98
N SER A 440 13.39 -2.94 -5.71
CA SER A 440 13.92 -4.15 -5.10
C SER A 440 12.83 -5.23 -5.01
N HIS A 441 13.24 -6.47 -4.81
CA HIS A 441 12.32 -7.57 -4.49
C HIS A 441 11.52 -7.34 -3.18
N LYS A 442 11.94 -6.37 -2.36
CA LYS A 442 11.23 -5.94 -1.14
C LYS A 442 10.20 -4.85 -1.39
N GLY A 443 10.06 -4.39 -2.64
CA GLY A 443 9.15 -3.31 -2.99
C GLY A 443 9.65 -1.91 -2.68
N GLU A 444 10.94 -1.75 -2.39
CA GLU A 444 11.55 -0.45 -2.17
C GLU A 444 12.03 0.12 -3.50
N VAL A 445 11.76 1.40 -3.78
CA VAL A 445 12.39 2.12 -4.89
C VAL A 445 13.85 2.32 -4.51
N VAL A 446 14.74 1.54 -5.14
CA VAL A 446 16.18 1.54 -4.82
C VAL A 446 16.98 2.47 -5.70
N ALA A 447 16.44 2.83 -6.85
CA ALA A 447 17.03 3.84 -7.74
C ALA A 447 15.94 4.52 -8.57
N GLU A 448 16.16 5.80 -8.82
CA GLU A 448 15.38 6.62 -9.74
C GLU A 448 16.35 7.49 -10.56
N ARG A 449 16.08 7.61 -11.85
CA ARG A 449 16.85 8.46 -12.74
C ARG A 449 15.93 9.15 -13.72
N THR A 450 16.04 10.47 -13.82
CA THR A 450 15.45 11.24 -14.92
C THR A 450 16.28 11.01 -16.17
N LEU A 451 15.65 10.49 -17.21
CA LEU A 451 16.27 10.20 -18.51
C LEU A 451 16.36 11.47 -19.38
N GLY A 452 15.41 12.36 -19.21
CA GLY A 452 15.35 13.63 -19.89
C GLY A 452 14.07 14.39 -19.53
N GLU A 453 14.05 15.64 -19.97
CA GLU A 453 12.95 16.56 -19.77
C GLU A 453 12.55 17.18 -21.11
N THR A 454 11.26 17.47 -21.28
CA THR A 454 10.70 18.12 -22.46
C THR A 454 9.46 18.91 -22.06
N THR A 455 8.80 19.54 -23.00
CA THR A 455 7.51 20.21 -22.82
C THR A 455 6.55 19.79 -23.91
N THR A 456 5.26 19.85 -23.62
CA THR A 456 4.23 19.57 -24.61
C THR A 456 4.14 20.67 -25.67
N ASN A 457 3.85 20.27 -26.89
CA ASN A 457 3.52 21.16 -28.02
C ASN A 457 2.06 21.72 -27.88
N PRO A 458 1.60 22.58 -28.79
CA PRO A 458 0.25 23.16 -28.73
C PRO A 458 -0.91 22.16 -28.71
N ILE A 459 -0.70 20.93 -29.18
CA ILE A 459 -1.69 19.85 -29.15
C ILE A 459 -1.44 18.84 -28.02
N GLY A 460 -0.70 19.27 -26.99
CA GLY A 460 -0.48 18.48 -25.77
C GLY A 460 0.48 17.30 -25.92
N GLN A 461 1.08 17.10 -27.09
CA GLN A 461 2.02 16.00 -27.34
C GLN A 461 3.44 16.36 -26.92
N TRP A 462 4.17 15.35 -26.51
CA TRP A 462 5.60 15.46 -26.18
C TRP A 462 6.37 14.27 -26.75
N GLU A 463 7.64 14.51 -27.04
CA GLU A 463 8.59 13.51 -27.50
C GLU A 463 9.92 13.68 -26.78
N LEU A 464 10.60 12.58 -26.54
CA LEU A 464 11.94 12.54 -25.93
C LEU A 464 12.76 11.39 -26.54
N ALA A 465 13.92 11.72 -27.11
CA ALA A 465 14.88 10.71 -27.53
C ALA A 465 15.68 10.23 -26.31
N ALA A 466 15.48 9.00 -25.90
CA ALA A 466 16.24 8.41 -24.81
C ALA A 466 17.51 7.75 -25.35
N THR A 467 18.66 8.27 -24.96
CA THR A 467 19.96 7.65 -25.22
C THR A 467 20.30 6.71 -24.09
N SER A 468 20.51 5.44 -24.39
CA SER A 468 21.01 4.37 -23.52
C SER A 468 20.52 4.36 -22.07
N LEU A 469 19.66 3.41 -21.73
CA LEU A 469 19.17 3.17 -20.37
C LEU A 469 20.21 2.55 -19.42
N GLY A 470 21.42 2.27 -19.90
CA GLY A 470 22.42 1.49 -19.17
C GLY A 470 22.09 -0.02 -19.15
N PRO A 471 22.82 -0.84 -18.41
CA PRO A 471 22.62 -2.28 -18.43
C PRO A 471 21.20 -2.65 -17.98
N PRO A 472 20.48 -3.52 -18.73
CA PRO A 472 19.04 -3.78 -18.57
C PRO A 472 18.63 -4.46 -17.26
N ARG A 473 19.56 -4.83 -16.41
CA ARG A 473 19.28 -5.48 -15.11
C ARG A 473 19.00 -4.51 -13.96
N ALA A 474 19.18 -3.19 -14.17
CA ALA A 474 19.05 -2.20 -13.10
C ALA A 474 17.64 -1.57 -13.02
N TRP A 475 16.93 -1.48 -14.15
CA TRP A 475 15.68 -0.72 -14.23
C TRP A 475 14.45 -1.62 -14.40
N THR A 476 13.38 -1.31 -13.68
CA THR A 476 12.16 -2.11 -13.66
C THR A 476 11.11 -1.55 -14.62
N TRP A 477 10.97 -0.22 -14.69
CA TRP A 477 10.04 0.46 -15.61
C TRP A 477 10.40 1.92 -15.88
N LEU A 478 9.71 2.48 -16.87
CA LEU A 478 9.69 3.90 -17.19
C LEU A 478 8.33 4.49 -16.86
N ARG A 479 8.32 5.80 -16.56
CA ARG A 479 7.10 6.61 -16.46
C ARG A 479 7.36 8.01 -16.99
N ALA A 480 6.30 8.68 -17.46
CA ALA A 480 6.28 10.11 -17.68
C ALA A 480 5.66 10.79 -16.45
N LEU A 481 6.32 11.81 -15.94
CA LEU A 481 5.86 12.67 -14.88
C LEU A 481 5.65 14.08 -15.41
N CYS A 482 4.45 14.62 -15.29
CA CYS A 482 4.19 16.04 -15.35
C CYS A 482 4.26 16.60 -13.93
N PRO A 483 5.33 17.30 -13.55
CA PRO A 483 5.39 17.91 -12.22
C PRO A 483 4.35 19.01 -12.10
N GLY A 484 3.63 19.05 -10.98
CA GLY A 484 2.65 20.09 -10.72
C GLY A 484 3.30 21.47 -10.56
N ARG A 485 2.58 22.50 -10.98
CA ARG A 485 2.93 23.92 -10.80
C ARG A 485 1.65 24.73 -10.53
N PRO A 486 1.73 25.97 -10.07
CA PRO A 486 0.54 26.80 -9.95
C PRO A 486 -0.32 26.80 -11.23
N GLY A 487 -1.59 26.40 -11.11
CA GLY A 487 -2.53 26.28 -12.24
C GLY A 487 -2.42 24.99 -13.07
N LEU A 488 -1.52 24.07 -12.71
CA LEU A 488 -1.37 22.77 -13.39
C LEU A 488 -1.20 21.66 -12.35
N ALA A 489 -2.08 20.67 -12.36
CA ALA A 489 -1.97 19.50 -11.51
C ALA A 489 -0.72 18.66 -11.85
N ALA A 490 -0.22 17.88 -10.89
CA ALA A 490 0.76 16.85 -11.17
C ALA A 490 0.07 15.63 -11.77
N ALA A 491 0.74 14.93 -12.70
CA ALA A 491 0.27 13.66 -13.25
C ALA A 491 1.43 12.71 -13.55
N VAL A 492 1.17 11.41 -13.43
CA VAL A 492 2.07 10.36 -13.89
C VAL A 492 1.35 9.46 -14.88
N SER A 493 2.11 8.98 -15.88
CA SER A 493 1.60 7.94 -16.77
C SER A 493 1.55 6.58 -16.06
N ASP A 494 0.78 5.66 -16.62
CA ASP A 494 0.95 4.25 -16.29
C ASP A 494 2.40 3.82 -16.58
N PRO A 495 2.96 2.91 -15.75
CA PRO A 495 4.34 2.49 -15.90
C PRO A 495 4.52 1.58 -17.11
N LEU A 496 5.56 1.85 -17.89
CA LEU A 496 5.99 1.01 -18.98
C LEU A 496 7.08 0.05 -18.50
N ARG A 497 6.78 -1.25 -18.43
CA ARG A 497 7.74 -2.26 -17.96
C ARG A 497 8.90 -2.46 -18.92
N LEU A 498 10.09 -2.63 -18.35
CA LEU A 498 11.31 -3.00 -19.06
C LEU A 498 11.56 -4.51 -18.86
N ALA A 499 11.56 -5.29 -19.95
CA ALA A 499 11.88 -6.72 -19.92
C ALA A 499 13.07 -6.99 -20.82
N GLY A 500 14.24 -7.25 -20.23
CA GLY A 500 15.48 -7.44 -20.98
C GLY A 500 15.84 -6.20 -21.81
N ASN A 501 16.12 -6.41 -23.10
CA ASN A 501 16.35 -5.33 -24.07
C ASN A 501 15.06 -4.85 -24.75
N VAL A 502 13.90 -5.38 -24.36
CA VAL A 502 12.60 -5.08 -24.97
C VAL A 502 11.70 -4.42 -23.93
N LEU A 503 11.15 -3.28 -24.28
CA LEU A 503 10.11 -2.61 -23.51
C LEU A 503 8.78 -3.32 -23.77
N LEU A 504 8.14 -3.86 -22.69
CA LEU A 504 6.81 -4.44 -22.78
C LEU A 504 5.78 -3.40 -22.33
N SER A 505 4.83 -3.08 -23.21
CA SER A 505 3.65 -2.35 -22.79
C SER A 505 2.75 -3.26 -21.94
N LEU A 506 2.24 -2.75 -20.81
CA LEU A 506 1.08 -3.36 -20.17
C LEU A 506 -0.10 -3.34 -21.16
N PRO A 507 -1.03 -4.33 -21.13
CA PRO A 507 -2.21 -4.26 -21.96
C PRO A 507 -2.93 -2.93 -21.67
N ALA A 508 -3.10 -2.12 -22.71
CA ALA A 508 -3.78 -0.84 -22.63
C ALA A 508 -5.15 -1.08 -21.99
N ALA A 509 -5.46 -0.33 -20.93
CA ALA A 509 -6.84 -0.21 -20.49
C ALA A 509 -7.64 0.27 -21.69
N SER A 510 -8.64 -0.51 -22.11
CA SER A 510 -9.49 -0.15 -23.24
C SER A 510 -10.01 1.27 -23.01
N PRO A 511 -9.91 2.20 -23.98
CA PRO A 511 -10.46 3.54 -23.83
C PRO A 511 -11.94 3.44 -23.49
N PRO A 512 -12.48 4.36 -22.69
CA PRO A 512 -13.92 4.42 -22.47
C PRO A 512 -14.60 4.54 -23.82
N ALA A 513 -15.48 3.60 -24.14
CA ALA A 513 -16.37 3.75 -25.29
C ALA A 513 -17.20 5.00 -25.07
N GLY A 514 -17.13 5.94 -26.00
CA GLY A 514 -17.87 7.19 -26.02
C GLY A 514 -19.40 6.99 -26.01
#